data_4f53c77e5d2dd454f25153ebe202f2e3
#
_entry.id   4f53c77e5d2dd454f25153ebe202f2e3
#
_cell.length_a   1.000
_cell.length_b   1.000
_cell.length_c   1.000
_cell.angle_alpha   90.00
_cell.angle_beta   90.00
_cell.angle_gamma   90.00
#
_symmetry.space_group_name_H-M   'P 1'
#
loop_
_entity.id
_entity.type
_entity.pdbx_description
1 polymer ?
#
loop_
_entity_poly.entity_id
_entity_poly.type
_entity_poly.pdbx_seq_one_letter_code
_entity_poly.pdbx_strand_id
1 'polypeptide(L)'
;MTHRVVIDTNIFVGACLGQGAAHQVVAACLRGQCQPLMGAALFAEYEDVLGRSDLFEPCRLNPAERNELLDIFLAACIWTRIYFAWRPNLPDEADNHLVELAVAGGARFVVTRNLRDVARMELKFPELRVVSPEDFLKEMTS
;
A
#
# COMPACT_ATOMS: atom_id res chain seq x y z
N MET A 1 1.03 19.30 -5.47
CA MET A 1 1.25 18.12 -6.32
C MET A 1 0.91 16.85 -5.58
N THR A 2 0.26 15.93 -6.29
CA THR A 2 -0.15 14.66 -5.70
C THR A 2 0.96 13.64 -5.83
N HIS A 3 1.35 13.03 -4.71
CA HIS A 3 2.39 12.00 -4.74
C HIS A 3 1.79 10.66 -5.14
N ARG A 4 2.54 9.88 -5.92
CA ARG A 4 2.22 8.49 -6.18
C ARG A 4 2.78 7.64 -5.05
N VAL A 5 1.98 6.70 -4.59
CA VAL A 5 2.33 5.88 -3.42
C VAL A 5 1.95 4.42 -3.65
N VAL A 6 2.66 3.53 -2.99
CA VAL A 6 2.28 2.12 -2.92
C VAL A 6 1.83 1.85 -1.49
N ILE A 7 0.63 1.33 -1.33
CA ILE A 7 0.03 1.05 -0.02
C ILE A 7 0.05 -0.46 0.20
N ASP A 8 0.85 -0.91 1.16
CA ASP A 8 0.91 -2.33 1.50
C ASP A 8 -0.43 -2.80 2.09
N THR A 9 -0.74 -4.08 1.93
CA THR A 9 -1.99 -4.67 2.41
C THR A 9 -2.22 -4.46 3.91
N ASN A 10 -1.15 -4.49 4.71
CA ASN A 10 -1.29 -4.31 6.16
C ASN A 10 -1.84 -2.94 6.53
N ILE A 11 -1.62 -1.92 5.70
CA ILE A 11 -2.19 -0.59 5.93
C ILE A 11 -3.69 -0.61 5.67
N PHE A 12 -4.12 -1.26 4.59
CA PHE A 12 -5.54 -1.39 4.28
C PHE A 12 -6.27 -2.18 5.37
N VAL A 13 -5.69 -3.28 5.82
CA VAL A 13 -6.24 -4.06 6.94
C VAL A 13 -6.37 -3.18 8.18
N GLY A 14 -5.32 -2.44 8.51
CA GLY A 14 -5.36 -1.52 9.65
C GLY A 14 -6.46 -0.49 9.52
N ALA A 15 -6.68 0.04 8.32
CA ALA A 15 -7.76 0.99 8.07
C ALA A 15 -9.14 0.35 8.33
N CYS A 16 -9.34 -0.89 7.87
CA CYS A 16 -10.57 -1.63 8.12
C CYS A 16 -10.80 -1.88 9.61
N LEU A 17 -9.72 -2.10 10.36
CA LEU A 17 -9.79 -2.31 11.81
C LEU A 17 -9.92 -1.01 12.61
N GLY A 18 -9.97 0.13 11.93
CA GLY A 18 -10.15 1.42 12.59
C GLY A 18 -8.89 2.02 13.17
N GLN A 19 -7.71 1.54 12.78
CA GLN A 19 -6.44 2.13 13.20
C GLN A 19 -6.28 3.52 12.60
N GLY A 20 -6.10 4.53 13.46
CA GLY A 20 -6.22 5.93 13.07
C GLY A 20 -5.34 6.38 11.91
N ALA A 21 -4.03 6.14 11.99
CA ALA A 21 -3.10 6.58 10.94
C ALA A 21 -3.34 5.82 9.63
N ALA A 22 -3.54 4.50 9.69
CA ALA A 22 -3.84 3.70 8.51
C ALA A 22 -5.15 4.15 7.86
N HIS A 23 -6.17 4.40 8.65
CA HIS A 23 -7.45 4.92 8.16
C HIS A 23 -7.27 6.26 7.44
N GLN A 24 -6.50 7.16 8.03
CA GLN A 24 -6.24 8.48 7.44
C GLN A 24 -5.48 8.39 6.11
N VAL A 25 -4.54 7.46 5.99
CA VAL A 25 -3.81 7.25 4.73
C VAL A 25 -4.76 6.77 3.63
N VAL A 26 -5.59 5.78 3.93
CA VAL A 26 -6.57 5.27 2.94
C VAL A 26 -7.55 6.38 2.58
N ALA A 27 -8.04 7.13 3.57
CA ALA A 27 -8.95 8.25 3.32
C ALA A 27 -8.31 9.31 2.43
N ALA A 28 -7.03 9.61 2.62
CA ALA A 28 -6.30 10.56 1.77
C ALA A 28 -6.26 10.08 0.32
N CYS A 29 -6.05 8.78 0.10
CA CYS A 29 -6.10 8.20 -1.24
C CYS A 29 -7.48 8.37 -1.87
N LEU A 30 -8.53 8.10 -1.10
CA LEU A 30 -9.91 8.21 -1.61
C LEU A 30 -10.31 9.65 -1.90
N ARG A 31 -9.71 10.61 -1.20
CA ARG A 31 -9.96 12.04 -1.43
C ARG A 31 -9.12 12.64 -2.56
N GLY A 32 -8.25 11.83 -3.17
CA GLY A 32 -7.37 12.32 -4.23
C GLY A 32 -6.17 13.12 -3.76
N GLN A 33 -5.86 13.08 -2.47
CA GLN A 33 -4.71 13.80 -1.91
C GLN A 33 -3.39 13.10 -2.21
N CYS A 34 -3.44 11.80 -2.52
CA CYS A 34 -2.33 11.03 -3.06
C CYS A 34 -2.89 10.02 -4.05
N GLN A 35 -2.02 9.49 -4.92
CA GLN A 35 -2.42 8.57 -5.97
C GLN A 35 -1.83 7.18 -5.67
N PRO A 36 -2.64 6.24 -5.20
CA PRO A 36 -2.14 4.89 -4.96
C PRO A 36 -1.93 4.13 -6.27
N LEU A 37 -0.89 3.32 -6.30
CA LEU A 37 -0.63 2.45 -7.43
C LEU A 37 -1.14 1.04 -7.13
N MET A 38 -1.56 0.32 -8.16
CA MET A 38 -1.97 -1.06 -8.05
C MET A 38 -1.40 -1.85 -9.22
N GLY A 39 -0.98 -3.07 -8.94
CA GLY A 39 -0.50 -4.01 -9.94
C GLY A 39 -1.03 -5.40 -9.65
N ALA A 40 -0.81 -6.34 -10.57
CA ALA A 40 -1.40 -7.68 -10.48
C ALA A 40 -1.00 -8.42 -9.20
N ALA A 41 0.28 -8.37 -8.83
CA ALA A 41 0.77 -9.09 -7.64
C ALA A 41 0.20 -8.50 -6.35
N LEU A 42 0.18 -7.18 -6.25
CA LEU A 42 -0.37 -6.52 -5.06
C LEU A 42 -1.87 -6.75 -4.96
N PHE A 43 -2.59 -6.68 -6.08
CA PHE A 43 -4.02 -6.94 -6.09
C PHE A 43 -4.34 -8.37 -5.61
N ALA A 44 -3.58 -9.36 -6.06
CA ALA A 44 -3.75 -10.73 -5.62
C ALA A 44 -3.55 -10.86 -4.10
N GLU A 45 -2.59 -10.13 -3.55
CA GLU A 45 -2.35 -10.11 -2.11
C GLU A 45 -3.50 -9.46 -1.35
N TYR A 46 -4.06 -8.35 -1.87
CA TYR A 46 -5.25 -7.73 -1.27
C TYR A 46 -6.42 -8.71 -1.24
N GLU A 47 -6.66 -9.41 -2.33
CA GLU A 47 -7.75 -10.41 -2.38
C GLU A 47 -7.53 -11.53 -1.37
N ASP A 48 -6.32 -12.05 -1.29
CA ASP A 48 -5.97 -13.11 -0.36
C ASP A 48 -6.18 -12.68 1.10
N VAL A 49 -5.65 -11.51 1.44
CA VAL A 49 -5.73 -11.00 2.82
C VAL A 49 -7.18 -10.69 3.21
N LEU A 50 -7.96 -10.08 2.31
CA LEU A 50 -9.35 -9.75 2.60
C LEU A 50 -10.23 -10.99 2.70
N GLY A 51 -9.80 -12.12 2.16
CA GLY A 51 -10.47 -13.39 2.32
C GLY A 51 -10.25 -14.09 3.66
N ARG A 52 -9.31 -13.56 4.48
CA ARG A 52 -8.99 -14.15 5.78
C ARG A 52 -9.90 -13.55 6.86
N SER A 53 -11.02 -14.19 7.10
CA SER A 53 -12.04 -13.67 8.02
C SER A 53 -11.54 -13.49 9.45
N ASP A 54 -10.59 -14.31 9.90
CA ASP A 54 -10.02 -14.21 11.24
C ASP A 54 -9.29 -12.88 11.50
N LEU A 55 -8.69 -12.30 10.48
CA LEU A 55 -8.01 -11.00 10.60
C LEU A 55 -8.99 -9.87 10.90
N PHE A 56 -10.24 -10.03 10.51
CA PHE A 56 -11.26 -8.99 10.59
C PHE A 56 -12.29 -9.23 11.68
N GLU A 57 -12.06 -10.20 12.55
CA GLU A 57 -13.00 -10.52 13.61
C GLU A 57 -13.39 -9.29 14.45
N PRO A 58 -12.47 -8.40 14.87
CA PRO A 58 -12.85 -7.20 15.60
C PRO A 58 -13.32 -6.05 14.71
N CYS A 59 -13.38 -6.23 13.40
CA CYS A 59 -13.75 -5.19 12.45
C CYS A 59 -15.26 -4.95 12.48
N ARG A 60 -15.67 -3.68 12.43
CA ARG A 60 -17.08 -3.30 12.37
C ARG A 60 -17.67 -3.53 10.99
N LEU A 61 -16.83 -3.62 9.98
CA LEU A 61 -17.27 -3.84 8.60
C LEU A 61 -17.49 -5.33 8.37
N ASN A 62 -18.62 -5.68 7.75
CA ASN A 62 -18.85 -7.06 7.33
C ASN A 62 -18.09 -7.34 6.02
N PRO A 63 -18.04 -8.61 5.55
CA PRO A 63 -17.30 -8.92 4.32
C PRO A 63 -17.77 -8.13 3.10
N ALA A 64 -19.06 -7.89 2.95
CA ALA A 64 -19.58 -7.11 1.83
C ALA A 64 -19.09 -5.66 1.89
N GLU A 65 -19.08 -5.07 3.06
CA GLU A 65 -18.60 -3.70 3.26
C GLU A 65 -17.10 -3.58 3.02
N ARG A 66 -16.31 -4.58 3.44
CA ARG A 66 -14.86 -4.60 3.17
C ARG A 66 -14.59 -4.68 1.67
N ASN A 67 -15.34 -5.52 0.95
CA ASN A 67 -15.18 -5.65 -0.49
C ASN A 67 -15.60 -4.36 -1.20
N GLU A 68 -16.65 -3.70 -0.75
CA GLU A 68 -17.06 -2.42 -1.29
C GLU A 68 -15.98 -1.36 -1.09
N LEU A 69 -15.37 -1.31 0.09
CA LEU A 69 -14.28 -0.37 0.37
C LEU A 69 -13.08 -0.66 -0.54
N LEU A 70 -12.76 -1.94 -0.76
CA LEU A 70 -11.70 -2.30 -1.68
C LEU A 70 -12.01 -1.83 -3.10
N ASP A 71 -13.24 -2.03 -3.56
CA ASP A 71 -13.63 -1.59 -4.90
C ASP A 71 -13.49 -0.08 -5.06
N ILE A 72 -13.86 0.68 -4.06
CA ILE A 72 -13.70 2.14 -4.05
C ILE A 72 -12.21 2.51 -4.09
N PHE A 73 -11.40 1.83 -3.31
CA PHE A 73 -9.96 2.06 -3.28
C PHE A 73 -9.33 1.73 -4.63
N LEU A 74 -9.70 0.61 -5.24
CA LEU A 74 -9.19 0.20 -6.55
C LEU A 74 -9.57 1.20 -7.64
N ALA A 75 -10.75 1.80 -7.55
CA ALA A 75 -11.17 2.83 -8.49
C ALA A 75 -10.30 4.09 -8.38
N ALA A 76 -9.72 4.35 -7.21
CA ALA A 76 -8.80 5.47 -7.01
C ALA A 76 -7.36 5.14 -7.42
N CYS A 77 -7.04 3.87 -7.65
CA CYS A 77 -5.68 3.45 -7.97
C CYS A 77 -5.32 3.67 -9.43
N ILE A 78 -4.04 3.92 -9.66
CA ILE A 78 -3.46 3.91 -11.00
C ILE A 78 -2.92 2.51 -11.25
N TRP A 79 -3.51 1.78 -12.21
CA TRP A 79 -3.07 0.44 -12.54
C TRP A 79 -1.79 0.51 -13.36
N THR A 80 -0.79 -0.22 -12.91
CA THR A 80 0.56 -0.17 -13.44
C THR A 80 0.99 -1.56 -13.86
N ARG A 81 1.46 -1.68 -15.10
CA ARG A 81 2.03 -2.93 -15.60
C ARG A 81 3.52 -2.96 -15.31
N ILE A 82 3.98 -4.12 -14.89
CA ILE A 82 5.40 -4.38 -14.68
C ILE A 82 5.84 -5.29 -15.81
N TYR A 83 6.62 -4.73 -16.74
CA TYR A 83 7.08 -5.46 -17.93
C TYR A 83 8.28 -6.35 -17.65
N PHE A 84 9.03 -6.04 -16.59
CA PHE A 84 10.20 -6.82 -16.21
C PHE A 84 10.04 -7.31 -14.79
N ALA A 85 10.29 -8.60 -14.58
CA ALA A 85 10.47 -9.11 -13.24
C ALA A 85 11.85 -8.66 -12.76
N TRP A 86 11.89 -7.47 -12.18
CA TRP A 86 13.10 -6.91 -11.63
C TRP A 86 13.16 -7.29 -10.16
N ARG A 87 14.22 -7.97 -9.79
CA ARG A 87 14.28 -8.59 -8.47
C ARG A 87 15.41 -8.03 -7.65
N PRO A 88 15.12 -6.98 -6.86
CA PRO A 88 16.07 -6.51 -5.87
C PRO A 88 16.30 -7.55 -4.77
N ASN A 89 17.46 -7.50 -4.13
CA ASN A 89 17.79 -8.42 -3.05
C ASN A 89 17.08 -8.02 -1.76
N LEU A 90 15.81 -8.39 -1.65
CA LEU A 90 15.06 -8.23 -0.41
C LEU A 90 15.12 -9.56 0.37
N PRO A 91 15.13 -9.49 1.71
CA PRO A 91 15.12 -10.70 2.53
C PRO A 91 13.89 -11.56 2.29
N ASP A 92 12.75 -10.92 1.99
CA ASP A 92 11.50 -11.60 1.68
C ASP A 92 11.12 -11.29 0.24
N GLU A 93 11.09 -12.33 -0.60
CA GLU A 93 10.69 -12.18 -2.00
C GLU A 93 9.27 -11.65 -2.16
N ALA A 94 8.39 -11.93 -1.21
CA ALA A 94 7.02 -11.45 -1.26
C ALA A 94 6.95 -9.92 -1.25
N ASP A 95 7.93 -9.25 -0.66
CA ASP A 95 7.96 -7.79 -0.59
C ASP A 95 8.55 -7.15 -1.86
N ASN A 96 9.19 -7.94 -2.71
CA ASN A 96 9.78 -7.42 -3.95
C ASN A 96 8.73 -6.77 -4.86
N HIS A 97 7.49 -7.29 -4.86
CA HIS A 97 6.45 -6.74 -5.72
C HIS A 97 6.08 -5.30 -5.35
N LEU A 98 6.21 -4.93 -4.08
CA LEU A 98 5.94 -3.54 -3.64
C LEU A 98 6.94 -2.58 -4.27
N VAL A 99 8.21 -2.95 -4.25
CA VAL A 99 9.29 -2.13 -4.81
C VAL A 99 9.22 -2.11 -6.34
N GLU A 100 8.96 -3.27 -6.95
CA GLU A 100 8.80 -3.35 -8.41
C GLU A 100 7.67 -2.44 -8.88
N LEU A 101 6.55 -2.45 -8.18
CA LEU A 101 5.41 -1.59 -8.50
C LEU A 101 5.77 -0.11 -8.33
N ALA A 102 6.42 0.24 -7.23
CA ALA A 102 6.81 1.61 -6.94
C ALA A 102 7.74 2.16 -8.02
N VAL A 103 8.73 1.39 -8.42
CA VAL A 103 9.68 1.81 -9.46
C VAL A 103 8.98 1.91 -10.81
N ALA A 104 8.18 0.91 -11.18
CA ALA A 104 7.49 0.89 -12.48
C ALA A 104 6.51 2.04 -12.62
N GLY A 105 5.82 2.40 -11.54
CA GLY A 105 4.81 3.47 -11.56
C GLY A 105 5.32 4.85 -11.15
N GLY A 106 6.61 4.96 -10.82
CA GLY A 106 7.17 6.24 -10.40
C GLY A 106 6.67 6.71 -9.05
N ALA A 107 6.40 5.81 -8.12
CA ALA A 107 5.97 6.16 -6.78
C ALA A 107 7.13 6.74 -5.97
N ARG A 108 6.83 7.71 -5.15
CA ARG A 108 7.80 8.31 -4.24
C ARG A 108 7.83 7.60 -2.89
N PHE A 109 6.70 7.04 -2.47
CA PHE A 109 6.57 6.41 -1.16
C PHE A 109 6.02 5.00 -1.27
N VAL A 110 6.54 4.11 -0.41
CA VAL A 110 5.90 2.85 -0.06
C VAL A 110 5.46 2.97 1.39
N VAL A 111 4.17 2.86 1.65
CA VAL A 111 3.61 2.97 3.00
C VAL A 111 3.36 1.56 3.51
N THR A 112 4.03 1.19 4.59
CA THR A 112 3.97 -0.16 5.14
C THR A 112 4.26 -0.14 6.64
N ARG A 113 3.77 -1.15 7.35
CA ARG A 113 4.18 -1.40 8.73
C ARG A 113 5.44 -2.26 8.80
N ASN A 114 5.81 -2.89 7.69
CA ASN A 114 6.96 -3.80 7.60
C ASN A 114 8.21 -3.04 7.15
N LEU A 115 8.61 -2.05 7.95
CA LEU A 115 9.70 -1.13 7.57
C LEU A 115 11.05 -1.81 7.50
N ARG A 116 11.32 -2.76 8.40
CA ARG A 116 12.63 -3.41 8.49
C ARG A 116 13.01 -4.12 7.20
N ASP A 117 12.07 -4.86 6.62
CA ASP A 117 12.34 -5.70 5.46
C ASP A 117 12.42 -4.90 4.17
N VAL A 118 11.69 -3.80 4.08
CA VAL A 118 11.56 -3.01 2.84
C VAL A 118 12.51 -1.82 2.81
N ALA A 119 12.89 -1.29 3.96
CA ALA A 119 13.71 -0.07 4.07
C ALA A 119 15.08 -0.18 3.39
N ARG A 120 15.63 -1.39 3.28
CA ARG A 120 16.93 -1.61 2.62
C ARG A 120 16.95 -1.14 1.18
N MET A 121 15.79 -1.04 0.56
CA MET A 121 15.68 -0.63 -0.83
C MET A 121 15.91 0.85 -1.04
N GLU A 122 15.79 1.66 0.00
CA GLU A 122 16.10 3.09 -0.08
C GLU A 122 17.55 3.33 -0.46
N LEU A 123 18.44 2.42 -0.08
CA LEU A 123 19.87 2.51 -0.42
C LEU A 123 20.11 2.36 -1.92
N LYS A 124 19.26 1.58 -2.62
CA LYS A 124 19.38 1.36 -4.06
C LYS A 124 18.56 2.36 -4.86
N PHE A 125 17.50 2.89 -4.28
CA PHE A 125 16.59 3.82 -4.94
C PHE A 125 16.37 5.03 -4.03
N PRO A 126 17.33 5.97 -4.03
CA PRO A 126 17.29 7.09 -3.08
C PRO A 126 16.06 7.98 -3.21
N GLU A 127 15.38 7.94 -4.35
CA GLU A 127 14.15 8.70 -4.56
C GLU A 127 12.92 8.02 -3.96
N LEU A 128 13.03 6.74 -3.64
CA LEU A 128 11.94 5.97 -3.05
C LEU A 128 12.09 5.95 -1.54
N ARG A 129 11.04 6.36 -0.83
CA ARG A 129 11.04 6.37 0.62
C ARG A 129 10.05 5.34 1.15
N VAL A 130 10.50 4.52 2.08
CA VAL A 130 9.66 3.53 2.77
C VAL A 130 9.28 4.14 4.13
N VAL A 131 8.00 4.31 4.36
CA VAL A 131 7.51 5.05 5.54
C VAL A 131 6.35 4.31 6.21
N SER A 132 6.18 4.56 7.51
CA SER A 132 4.99 4.16 8.24
C SER A 132 3.82 5.07 7.84
N PRO A 133 2.57 4.68 8.12
CA PRO A 133 1.44 5.58 7.86
C PRO A 133 1.55 6.88 8.66
N GLU A 134 2.05 6.85 9.88
CA GLU A 134 2.27 8.05 10.69
C GLU A 134 3.24 9.01 10.02
N ASP A 135 4.37 8.49 9.56
CA ASP A 135 5.40 9.31 8.90
C ASP A 135 4.92 9.82 7.53
N PHE A 136 4.18 8.99 6.79
CA PHE A 136 3.61 9.43 5.53
C PHE A 136 2.68 10.63 5.71
N LEU A 137 1.83 10.60 6.74
CA LEU A 137 0.92 11.71 7.01
C LEU A 137 1.68 12.99 7.34
N LYS A 138 2.80 12.88 8.05
CA LYS A 138 3.66 14.04 8.32
C LYS A 138 4.25 14.62 7.04
N GLU A 139 4.70 13.76 6.12
CA GLU A 139 5.24 14.19 4.85
C GLU A 139 4.19 14.91 4.00
N MET A 140 2.93 14.47 4.07
CA MET A 140 1.85 15.08 3.31
C MET A 140 1.49 16.47 3.81
N THR A 141 1.71 16.75 5.09
CA THR A 141 1.34 18.02 5.70
C THR A 141 2.48 19.04 5.73
N SER A 142 3.68 18.61 5.36
CA SER A 142 4.85 19.49 5.39
C SER A 142 5.02 20.33 4.12
#